data_0d5180d69574d14d7043878f28499d27
#
_entry.id   0d5180d69574d14d7043878f28499d27
#
_cell.length_a   1.000
_cell.length_b   1.000
_cell.length_c   1.000
_cell.angle_alpha   90.00
_cell.angle_beta   90.00
_cell.angle_gamma   90.00
#
_symmetry.space_group_name_H-M   'P 1'
#
loop_
_entity.id
_entity.type
_entity.pdbx_description
1 polymer ?
#
loop_
_entity_poly.entity_id
_entity_poly.type
_entity_poly.pdbx_seq_one_letter_code
_entity_poly.pdbx_strand_id
1 'polypeptide(L)'
;GHAWVAWDWPEGTSVPPQSYYDNFFDRTVDMINKYHPDLVYFDDSILPFWPINDTGLKVVSHYYNQNMKLHKGNLNAVVFGKKLEAKHKEAIVWDVEKGVPSECQDKAWQTCSCLGTWHYNRFAYEDNWYKSAETVIHMLIDIVSKNGNLLLSVPMKGNGTIDDKEEKILEDIAAWMEVNREGIFDTRPWCIYGEGPSTETAIPLDGAGFNEGKNAPYTSADIRFVKKGKYLYAHIMKWPSDRKIQIKSLATGSPYCKGEIEKVELLGGGKAKFRRTSKGLLIDLPKDKTPNPISLVLKITNR
;
A
#
# COMPACT_ATOMS: atom_id res chain seq x y z
N GLY A 1 -2.56 26.06 18.63
CA GLY A 1 -2.97 24.75 19.14
C GLY A 1 -3.47 23.90 17.99
N HIS A 2 -3.17 22.64 18.01
CA HIS A 2 -3.60 21.72 16.95
C HIS A 2 -5.09 21.41 17.12
N ALA A 3 -5.86 21.45 16.04
CA ALA A 3 -7.29 21.15 16.08
C ALA A 3 -7.60 19.74 16.60
N TRP A 4 -6.69 18.78 16.40
CA TRP A 4 -6.82 17.41 16.88
C TRP A 4 -6.74 17.28 18.40
N VAL A 5 -6.13 18.23 19.09
CA VAL A 5 -6.03 18.25 20.56
C VAL A 5 -7.41 18.34 21.21
N ALA A 6 -8.40 18.88 20.50
CA ALA A 6 -9.75 19.01 21.02
C ALA A 6 -10.50 17.68 21.16
N TRP A 7 -10.12 16.62 20.43
CA TRP A 7 -10.82 15.32 20.50
C TRP A 7 -10.33 14.40 21.62
N ASP A 8 -9.05 14.55 21.98
CA ASP A 8 -8.41 13.68 22.95
C ASP A 8 -8.44 14.27 24.37
N TRP A 9 -9.04 15.44 24.55
CA TRP A 9 -9.05 16.15 25.82
C TRP A 9 -10.40 16.05 26.53
N PRO A 10 -10.41 16.01 27.87
CA PRO A 10 -11.64 15.94 28.65
C PRO A 10 -12.53 17.15 28.43
N GLU A 11 -13.82 17.00 28.81
CA GLU A 11 -14.81 18.09 28.82
C GLU A 11 -14.23 19.40 29.37
N GLY A 12 -14.43 20.50 28.63
CA GLY A 12 -13.95 21.84 29.03
C GLY A 12 -12.74 22.35 28.27
N THR A 13 -12.19 21.61 27.32
CA THR A 13 -11.15 22.14 26.43
C THR A 13 -11.73 23.15 25.46
N SER A 14 -10.94 24.17 25.13
CA SER A 14 -11.38 25.26 24.27
C SER A 14 -11.68 24.79 22.84
N VAL A 15 -12.94 24.86 22.45
CA VAL A 15 -13.37 24.70 21.06
C VAL A 15 -12.92 25.94 20.30
N PRO A 16 -12.33 25.80 19.08
CA PRO A 16 -11.95 26.95 18.27
C PRO A 16 -13.14 27.88 18.00
N PRO A 17 -12.95 29.19 17.92
CA PRO A 17 -14.00 30.11 17.54
C PRO A 17 -14.41 29.93 16.07
N GLN A 18 -15.64 30.34 15.70
CA GLN A 18 -16.16 30.21 14.33
C GLN A 18 -15.21 30.80 13.28
N SER A 19 -14.58 31.91 13.56
CA SER A 19 -13.62 32.57 12.67
C SER A 19 -12.41 31.69 12.32
N TYR A 20 -12.04 30.74 13.18
CA TYR A 20 -10.97 29.79 12.91
C TYR A 20 -11.40 28.74 11.87
N TYR A 21 -12.64 28.25 11.99
CA TYR A 21 -13.23 27.32 11.01
C TYR A 21 -13.41 27.98 9.65
N ASP A 22 -13.90 29.22 9.64
CA ASP A 22 -14.10 30.00 8.42
C ASP A 22 -12.75 30.26 7.71
N ASN A 23 -11.74 30.69 8.43
CA ASN A 23 -10.39 30.89 7.89
C ASN A 23 -9.80 29.60 7.33
N PHE A 24 -9.96 28.47 8.02
CA PHE A 24 -9.49 27.18 7.52
C PHE A 24 -10.20 26.80 6.21
N PHE A 25 -11.52 26.97 6.16
CA PHE A 25 -12.31 26.69 4.97
C PHE A 25 -11.87 27.57 3.80
N ASP A 26 -11.83 28.88 4.00
CA ASP A 26 -11.48 29.84 2.93
C ASP A 26 -10.09 29.59 2.36
N ARG A 27 -9.10 29.37 3.19
CA ARG A 27 -7.72 29.09 2.76
C ARG A 27 -7.61 27.76 1.99
N THR A 28 -8.30 26.72 2.46
CA THR A 28 -8.27 25.41 1.81
C THR A 28 -8.98 25.45 0.47
N VAL A 29 -10.15 26.10 0.42
CA VAL A 29 -10.92 26.30 -0.81
C VAL A 29 -10.16 27.17 -1.82
N ASP A 30 -9.50 28.25 -1.37
CA ASP A 30 -8.67 29.12 -2.23
C ASP A 30 -7.55 28.29 -2.90
N MET A 31 -6.87 27.47 -2.13
CA MET A 31 -5.83 26.56 -2.66
C MET A 31 -6.39 25.55 -3.67
N ILE A 32 -7.50 24.91 -3.35
CA ILE A 32 -8.18 23.94 -4.23
C ILE A 32 -8.58 24.62 -5.55
N ASN A 33 -9.18 25.81 -5.46
CA ASN A 33 -9.66 26.54 -6.64
C ASN A 33 -8.52 27.07 -7.53
N LYS A 34 -7.37 27.42 -6.94
CA LYS A 34 -6.21 27.93 -7.68
C LYS A 34 -5.38 26.85 -8.36
N TYR A 35 -5.18 25.73 -7.67
CA TYR A 35 -4.19 24.72 -8.09
C TYR A 35 -4.82 23.45 -8.63
N HIS A 36 -6.12 23.24 -8.42
CA HIS A 36 -6.86 22.06 -8.90
C HIS A 36 -6.12 20.74 -8.61
N PRO A 37 -5.76 20.46 -7.35
CA PRO A 37 -5.00 19.25 -7.02
C PRO A 37 -5.79 17.98 -7.36
N ASP A 38 -5.11 16.90 -7.74
CA ASP A 38 -5.72 15.59 -7.95
C ASP A 38 -5.95 14.85 -6.63
N LEU A 39 -5.24 15.27 -5.56
CA LEU A 39 -5.27 14.65 -4.24
C LEU A 39 -5.22 15.70 -3.14
N VAL A 40 -6.10 15.54 -2.14
CA VAL A 40 -6.04 16.28 -0.87
C VAL A 40 -5.89 15.27 0.27
N TYR A 41 -4.91 15.51 1.13
CA TYR A 41 -4.58 14.63 2.25
C TYR A 41 -4.72 15.37 3.57
N PHE A 42 -5.54 14.80 4.47
CA PHE A 42 -5.65 15.30 5.84
C PHE A 42 -4.92 14.34 6.77
N ASP A 43 -3.79 14.80 7.29
CA ASP A 43 -3.05 14.11 8.34
C ASP A 43 -3.78 14.21 9.69
N ASP A 44 -3.45 13.42 10.66
CA ASP A 44 -3.88 13.47 12.07
C ASP A 44 -5.35 13.20 12.41
N SER A 45 -6.33 13.35 11.54
CA SER A 45 -7.73 13.19 11.94
C SER A 45 -8.61 12.52 10.90
N ILE A 46 -9.85 12.24 11.27
CA ILE A 46 -10.89 11.71 10.37
C ILE A 46 -11.08 12.70 9.22
N LEU A 47 -11.49 13.90 9.58
CA LEU A 47 -11.56 15.09 8.75
C LEU A 47 -11.32 16.29 9.68
N PRO A 48 -10.78 17.40 9.17
CA PRO A 48 -10.56 18.57 10.00
C PRO A 48 -11.81 18.96 10.77
N PHE A 49 -11.68 19.05 12.10
CA PHE A 49 -12.70 19.44 13.08
C PHE A 49 -13.85 18.46 13.31
N TRP A 50 -13.96 17.35 12.59
CA TRP A 50 -14.97 16.35 12.87
C TRP A 50 -14.70 15.63 14.20
N PRO A 51 -15.70 15.35 15.07
CA PRO A 51 -17.12 15.64 14.92
C PRO A 51 -17.59 16.98 15.51
N ILE A 52 -16.69 17.87 15.95
CA ILE A 52 -17.03 19.13 16.61
C ILE A 52 -17.66 20.12 15.62
N ASN A 53 -17.16 20.12 14.38
CA ASN A 53 -17.60 21.02 13.32
C ASN A 53 -17.56 20.31 11.97
N ASP A 54 -18.41 20.74 11.04
CA ASP A 54 -18.55 20.13 9.71
C ASP A 54 -17.67 20.76 8.62
N THR A 55 -16.76 21.64 8.98
CA THR A 55 -15.88 22.36 8.03
C THR A 55 -15.08 21.40 7.15
N GLY A 56 -14.55 20.30 7.69
CA GLY A 56 -13.87 19.28 6.90
C GLY A 56 -14.77 18.63 5.85
N LEU A 57 -16.03 18.33 6.20
CA LEU A 57 -17.02 17.79 5.26
C LEU A 57 -17.34 18.80 4.16
N LYS A 58 -17.48 20.09 4.51
CA LYS A 58 -17.73 21.18 3.55
C LYS A 58 -16.56 21.32 2.56
N VAL A 59 -15.32 21.22 3.02
CA VAL A 59 -14.13 21.24 2.17
C VAL A 59 -14.14 20.07 1.19
N VAL A 60 -14.40 18.85 1.65
CA VAL A 60 -14.47 17.66 0.78
C VAL A 60 -15.58 17.80 -0.25
N SER A 61 -16.76 18.24 0.18
CA SER A 61 -17.89 18.50 -0.72
C SER A 61 -17.56 19.54 -1.79
N HIS A 62 -16.95 20.66 -1.40
CA HIS A 62 -16.50 21.69 -2.34
C HIS A 62 -15.49 21.12 -3.34
N TYR A 63 -14.49 20.41 -2.87
CA TYR A 63 -13.42 19.83 -3.69
C TYR A 63 -13.96 18.86 -4.74
N TYR A 64 -14.79 17.91 -4.35
CA TYR A 64 -15.38 16.96 -5.30
C TYR A 64 -16.31 17.64 -6.31
N ASN A 65 -17.13 18.57 -5.86
CA ASN A 65 -18.01 19.31 -6.77
C ASN A 65 -17.23 20.17 -7.79
N GLN A 66 -16.14 20.80 -7.37
CA GLN A 66 -15.29 21.58 -8.28
C GLN A 66 -14.56 20.66 -9.26
N ASN A 67 -14.01 19.53 -8.79
CA ASN A 67 -13.35 18.57 -9.67
C ASN A 67 -14.33 18.01 -10.71
N MET A 68 -15.55 17.63 -10.32
CA MET A 68 -16.59 17.16 -11.24
C MET A 68 -16.97 18.22 -12.28
N LYS A 69 -17.06 19.50 -11.90
CA LYS A 69 -17.31 20.60 -12.86
C LYS A 69 -16.20 20.68 -13.92
N LEU A 70 -14.94 20.59 -13.50
CA LEU A 70 -13.78 20.63 -14.40
C LEU A 70 -13.72 19.41 -15.34
N HIS A 71 -14.20 18.25 -14.89
CA HIS A 71 -14.10 16.97 -15.60
C HIS A 71 -15.45 16.50 -16.19
N LYS A 72 -16.36 17.42 -16.50
CA LYS A 72 -17.64 17.14 -17.20
C LYS A 72 -18.50 16.09 -16.47
N GLY A 73 -18.55 16.15 -15.15
CA GLY A 73 -19.31 15.24 -14.30
C GLY A 73 -18.56 14.02 -13.80
N ASN A 74 -17.31 13.79 -14.23
CA ASN A 74 -16.49 12.71 -13.73
C ASN A 74 -15.67 13.16 -12.51
N LEU A 75 -15.65 12.34 -11.47
CA LEU A 75 -14.81 12.57 -10.31
C LEU A 75 -13.41 11.99 -10.57
N ASN A 76 -12.42 12.86 -10.73
CA ASN A 76 -11.01 12.53 -10.97
C ASN A 76 -10.12 13.01 -9.82
N ALA A 77 -10.64 13.01 -8.61
CA ALA A 77 -9.95 13.50 -7.43
C ALA A 77 -10.20 12.58 -6.24
N VAL A 78 -9.25 12.56 -5.30
CA VAL A 78 -9.34 11.75 -4.09
C VAL A 78 -9.02 12.58 -2.85
N VAL A 79 -9.68 12.24 -1.74
CA VAL A 79 -9.35 12.75 -0.41
C VAL A 79 -8.89 11.56 0.44
N PHE A 80 -7.79 11.77 1.17
CA PHE A 80 -7.29 10.81 2.16
C PHE A 80 -7.55 11.32 3.56
N GLY A 81 -7.86 10.40 4.47
CA GLY A 81 -8.00 10.69 5.89
C GLY A 81 -7.69 9.48 6.76
N LYS A 82 -7.19 9.75 7.97
CA LYS A 82 -6.94 8.75 9.01
C LYS A 82 -8.19 8.52 9.86
N LYS A 83 -8.20 7.51 10.72
CA LYS A 83 -9.26 7.22 11.72
C LYS A 83 -10.69 7.33 11.18
N LEU A 84 -10.95 6.92 9.94
CA LEU A 84 -12.25 7.05 9.29
C LEU A 84 -13.27 6.05 9.88
N GLU A 85 -14.46 6.54 10.22
CA GLU A 85 -15.63 5.70 10.46
C GLU A 85 -16.07 5.02 9.15
N ALA A 86 -16.80 3.90 9.26
CA ALA A 86 -17.25 3.15 8.07
C ALA A 86 -17.98 4.01 7.04
N LYS A 87 -18.87 4.91 7.48
CA LYS A 87 -19.60 5.85 6.60
C LYS A 87 -18.69 6.81 5.82
N HIS A 88 -17.56 7.23 6.41
CA HIS A 88 -16.62 8.14 5.75
C HIS A 88 -15.79 7.43 4.67
N LYS A 89 -15.52 6.14 4.84
CA LYS A 89 -14.81 5.31 3.85
C LYS A 89 -15.59 5.14 2.53
N GLU A 90 -16.87 5.56 2.49
CA GLU A 90 -17.64 5.59 1.24
C GLU A 90 -17.17 6.68 0.27
N ALA A 91 -16.61 7.77 0.78
CA ALA A 91 -16.21 8.94 0.00
C ALA A 91 -14.73 9.32 0.16
N ILE A 92 -14.04 8.80 1.18
CA ILE A 92 -12.70 9.18 1.57
C ILE A 92 -11.85 7.92 1.65
N VAL A 93 -10.66 7.96 1.04
CA VAL A 93 -9.71 6.85 1.07
C VAL A 93 -9.08 6.76 2.47
N TRP A 94 -9.20 5.62 3.09
CA TRP A 94 -8.61 5.36 4.39
C TRP A 94 -7.09 5.29 4.30
N ASP A 95 -6.41 6.11 5.10
CA ASP A 95 -4.97 6.08 5.28
C ASP A 95 -4.59 5.48 6.63
N VAL A 96 -3.75 4.47 6.61
CA VAL A 96 -3.21 3.77 7.78
C VAL A 96 -1.78 4.24 8.00
N GLU A 97 -1.43 4.68 9.20
CA GLU A 97 -0.06 5.05 9.49
C GLU A 97 0.77 3.84 9.93
N LYS A 98 1.88 3.58 9.22
CA LYS A 98 2.86 2.53 9.55
C LYS A 98 2.22 1.18 9.89
N GLY A 99 1.30 0.74 9.04
CA GLY A 99 0.59 -0.51 9.30
C GLY A 99 -0.09 -1.07 8.06
N VAL A 100 -0.49 -2.33 8.15
CA VAL A 100 -1.19 -3.05 7.09
C VAL A 100 -2.34 -3.85 7.72
N PRO A 101 -3.59 -3.74 7.23
CA PRO A 101 -4.69 -4.61 7.65
C PRO A 101 -4.32 -6.08 7.51
N SER A 102 -4.81 -6.93 8.42
CA SER A 102 -4.61 -8.38 8.34
C SER A 102 -5.28 -9.01 7.13
N GLU A 103 -6.39 -8.40 6.67
CA GLU A 103 -7.22 -8.91 5.57
C GLU A 103 -7.29 -7.95 4.39
N CYS A 104 -7.67 -8.49 3.22
CA CYS A 104 -7.98 -7.69 2.04
C CYS A 104 -9.14 -6.75 2.33
N GLN A 105 -9.02 -5.50 1.89
CA GLN A 105 -10.07 -4.50 2.06
C GLN A 105 -10.94 -4.41 0.80
N ASP A 106 -12.25 -4.28 0.97
CA ASP A 106 -13.19 -4.14 -0.14
C ASP A 106 -12.96 -2.85 -0.94
N LYS A 107 -12.56 -1.78 -0.25
CA LYS A 107 -12.24 -0.47 -0.84
C LYS A 107 -10.74 -0.25 -0.90
N ALA A 108 -10.32 0.53 -1.88
CA ALA A 108 -8.94 0.99 -1.94
C ALA A 108 -8.58 1.80 -0.68
N TRP A 109 -7.40 1.58 -0.17
CA TRP A 109 -6.85 2.24 1.00
C TRP A 109 -5.38 2.59 0.77
N GLN A 110 -4.80 3.34 1.67
CA GLN A 110 -3.40 3.70 1.63
C GLN A 110 -2.74 3.38 2.96
N THR A 111 -1.45 3.11 2.96
CA THR A 111 -0.60 3.24 4.13
C THR A 111 0.51 4.22 3.85
N CYS A 112 0.79 5.09 4.82
CA CYS A 112 1.95 5.95 4.80
C CYS A 112 3.06 5.39 5.71
N SER A 113 4.28 5.38 5.21
CA SER A 113 5.49 4.99 5.93
C SER A 113 6.69 5.80 5.46
N CYS A 114 7.83 5.68 6.12
CA CYS A 114 9.06 6.36 5.78
C CYS A 114 10.23 5.38 5.67
N LEU A 115 11.26 5.72 4.93
CA LEU A 115 12.49 4.91 4.86
C LEU A 115 13.17 4.84 6.22
N GLY A 116 13.37 5.97 6.89
CA GLY A 116 13.93 6.06 8.23
C GLY A 116 12.97 6.77 9.18
N THR A 117 12.99 8.10 9.17
CA THR A 117 12.11 8.98 9.95
C THR A 117 11.29 9.86 9.01
N TRP A 118 10.23 10.54 9.52
CA TRP A 118 9.37 11.40 8.69
C TRP A 118 10.12 12.63 8.11
N HIS A 119 11.08 13.13 8.84
CA HIS A 119 11.95 14.24 8.44
C HIS A 119 13.39 13.77 8.45
N TYR A 120 14.29 14.44 7.71
CA TYR A 120 15.69 14.10 7.70
C TYR A 120 16.27 14.15 9.14
N ASN A 121 16.93 13.06 9.51
CA ASN A 121 17.52 12.90 10.81
C ASN A 121 18.96 12.39 10.65
N ARG A 122 19.92 13.21 11.08
CA ARG A 122 21.34 12.88 11.00
C ARG A 122 21.71 11.61 11.77
N PHE A 123 21.08 11.34 12.91
CA PHE A 123 21.32 10.11 13.66
C PHE A 123 20.78 8.87 12.91
N ALA A 124 19.66 9.00 12.20
CA ALA A 124 19.16 7.92 11.35
C ALA A 124 20.17 7.58 10.24
N TYR A 125 20.85 8.59 9.69
CA TYR A 125 21.94 8.39 8.74
C TYR A 125 23.17 7.74 9.39
N GLU A 126 23.66 8.27 10.51
CA GLU A 126 24.87 7.80 11.19
C GLU A 126 24.70 6.34 11.66
N ASP A 127 23.58 6.01 12.29
CA ASP A 127 23.28 4.69 12.89
C ASP A 127 22.55 3.73 11.91
N ASN A 128 22.31 4.17 10.67
CA ASN A 128 21.66 3.37 9.63
C ASN A 128 20.28 2.81 10.02
N TRP A 129 19.35 3.68 10.46
CA TRP A 129 17.98 3.29 10.83
C TRP A 129 17.05 3.11 9.64
N TYR A 130 17.57 3.03 8.43
CA TYR A 130 16.77 2.90 7.23
C TYR A 130 16.20 1.49 7.06
N LYS A 131 14.97 1.40 6.54
CA LYS A 131 14.44 0.16 6.02
C LYS A 131 15.26 -0.28 4.80
N SER A 132 15.54 -1.56 4.70
CA SER A 132 16.15 -2.10 3.49
C SER A 132 15.17 -2.06 2.30
N ALA A 133 15.70 -2.09 1.08
CA ALA A 133 14.89 -2.26 -0.12
C ALA A 133 14.00 -3.52 -0.06
N GLU A 134 14.52 -4.62 0.51
CA GLU A 134 13.75 -5.86 0.74
C GLU A 134 12.52 -5.59 1.63
N THR A 135 12.71 -4.86 2.74
CA THR A 135 11.60 -4.51 3.63
C THR A 135 10.52 -3.69 2.92
N VAL A 136 10.93 -2.68 2.15
CA VAL A 136 9.99 -1.81 1.42
C VAL A 136 9.25 -2.58 0.34
N ILE A 137 9.94 -3.43 -0.42
CA ILE A 137 9.34 -4.25 -1.47
C ILE A 137 8.35 -5.26 -0.88
N HIS A 138 8.70 -5.91 0.23
CA HIS A 138 7.78 -6.81 0.92
C HIS A 138 6.52 -6.08 1.43
N MET A 139 6.69 -4.89 2.00
CA MET A 139 5.56 -4.04 2.38
C MET A 139 4.69 -3.71 1.16
N LEU A 140 5.28 -3.25 0.07
CA LEU A 140 4.54 -2.90 -1.16
C LEU A 140 3.73 -4.08 -1.68
N ILE A 141 4.33 -5.26 -1.77
CA ILE A 141 3.67 -6.48 -2.25
C ILE A 141 2.48 -6.84 -1.34
N ASP A 142 2.68 -6.85 -0.04
CA ASP A 142 1.62 -7.19 0.93
C ASP A 142 0.46 -6.17 0.87
N ILE A 143 0.78 -4.88 0.78
CA ILE A 143 -0.18 -3.79 0.68
C ILE A 143 -1.04 -3.92 -0.59
N VAL A 144 -0.42 -4.07 -1.77
CA VAL A 144 -1.17 -4.17 -3.04
C VAL A 144 -2.01 -5.44 -3.11
N SER A 145 -1.55 -6.55 -2.53
CA SER A 145 -2.33 -7.79 -2.48
C SER A 145 -3.62 -7.64 -1.68
N LYS A 146 -3.68 -6.67 -0.77
CA LYS A 146 -4.81 -6.36 0.10
C LYS A 146 -5.61 -5.12 -0.33
N ASN A 147 -5.51 -4.74 -1.61
CA ASN A 147 -6.19 -3.57 -2.21
C ASN A 147 -5.64 -2.20 -1.76
N GLY A 148 -4.40 -2.15 -1.29
CA GLY A 148 -3.79 -0.93 -0.77
C GLY A 148 -2.81 -0.27 -1.71
N ASN A 149 -2.40 0.95 -1.34
CA ASN A 149 -1.33 1.72 -1.96
C ASN A 149 -0.31 2.13 -0.90
N LEU A 150 0.96 2.17 -1.26
CA LEU A 150 2.04 2.62 -0.39
C LEU A 150 2.40 4.07 -0.69
N LEU A 151 2.31 4.94 0.31
CA LEU A 151 2.91 6.27 0.31
C LEU A 151 4.22 6.22 1.10
N LEU A 152 5.35 6.22 0.41
CA LEU A 152 6.67 6.13 1.02
C LEU A 152 7.31 7.52 1.13
N SER A 153 7.54 7.97 2.36
CA SER A 153 8.32 9.19 2.62
C SER A 153 9.81 8.92 2.50
N VAL A 154 10.47 9.75 1.68
CA VAL A 154 11.92 9.80 1.51
C VAL A 154 12.37 11.19 2.01
N PRO A 155 12.91 11.31 3.22
CA PRO A 155 13.27 12.61 3.79
C PRO A 155 14.39 13.27 3.01
N MET A 156 14.28 14.58 2.82
CA MET A 156 15.31 15.38 2.16
C MET A 156 16.13 16.17 3.18
N LYS A 157 17.44 16.28 2.90
CA LYS A 157 18.33 17.20 3.60
C LYS A 157 17.92 18.66 3.38
N GLY A 158 18.36 19.57 4.23
CA GLY A 158 18.03 20.98 4.16
C GLY A 158 18.41 21.69 2.84
N ASN A 159 19.31 21.09 2.06
CA ASN A 159 19.68 21.56 0.71
C ASN A 159 18.81 20.98 -0.44
N GLY A 160 17.77 20.20 -0.10
CA GLY A 160 16.86 19.61 -1.10
C GLY A 160 17.34 18.31 -1.74
N THR A 161 18.47 17.73 -1.29
CA THR A 161 18.96 16.43 -1.77
C THR A 161 18.59 15.31 -0.78
N ILE A 162 18.51 14.09 -1.27
CA ILE A 162 18.47 12.87 -0.42
C ILE A 162 19.91 12.48 -0.05
N ASP A 163 20.08 11.60 0.92
CA ASP A 163 21.42 11.07 1.23
C ASP A 163 21.75 9.83 0.40
N ASP A 164 23.02 9.46 0.39
CA ASP A 164 23.56 8.36 -0.41
C ASP A 164 23.00 6.99 0.01
N LYS A 165 22.62 6.80 1.29
CA LYS A 165 22.01 5.55 1.77
C LYS A 165 20.57 5.43 1.29
N GLU A 166 19.80 6.51 1.36
CA GLU A 166 18.45 6.56 0.81
C GLU A 166 18.46 6.39 -0.71
N GLU A 167 19.38 7.07 -1.40
CA GLU A 167 19.57 6.93 -2.85
C GLU A 167 19.83 5.47 -3.23
N LYS A 168 20.73 4.79 -2.53
CA LYS A 168 21.02 3.37 -2.76
C LYS A 168 19.81 2.45 -2.55
N ILE A 169 19.00 2.71 -1.52
CA ILE A 169 17.77 1.96 -1.28
C ILE A 169 16.78 2.15 -2.42
N LEU A 170 16.61 3.39 -2.90
CA LEU A 170 15.73 3.69 -4.03
C LEU A 170 16.21 3.06 -5.34
N GLU A 171 17.52 3.01 -5.60
CA GLU A 171 18.10 2.29 -6.73
C GLU A 171 17.78 0.79 -6.69
N ASP A 172 17.91 0.17 -5.52
CA ASP A 172 17.62 -1.25 -5.34
C ASP A 172 16.11 -1.55 -5.52
N ILE A 173 15.24 -0.65 -5.03
CA ILE A 173 13.79 -0.71 -5.28
C ILE A 173 13.51 -0.55 -6.79
N ALA A 174 14.14 0.42 -7.45
CA ALA A 174 13.98 0.66 -8.88
C ALA A 174 14.43 -0.57 -9.71
N ALA A 175 15.55 -1.19 -9.38
CA ALA A 175 16.03 -2.40 -10.04
C ALA A 175 15.05 -3.58 -9.90
N TRP A 176 14.41 -3.73 -8.72
CA TRP A 176 13.34 -4.72 -8.55
C TRP A 176 12.10 -4.38 -9.38
N MET A 177 11.70 -3.11 -9.38
CA MET A 177 10.53 -2.62 -10.13
C MET A 177 10.71 -2.76 -11.63
N GLU A 178 11.91 -2.55 -12.17
CA GLU A 178 12.20 -2.74 -13.60
C GLU A 178 11.79 -4.13 -14.08
N VAL A 179 12.02 -5.14 -13.27
CA VAL A 179 11.67 -6.53 -13.57
C VAL A 179 10.21 -6.84 -13.27
N ASN A 180 9.66 -6.35 -12.15
CA ASN A 180 8.46 -6.89 -11.53
C ASN A 180 7.24 -5.96 -11.55
N ARG A 181 7.37 -4.70 -12.03
CA ARG A 181 6.30 -3.68 -12.00
C ARG A 181 4.98 -4.13 -12.62
N GLU A 182 5.01 -5.08 -13.57
CA GLU A 182 3.82 -5.62 -14.19
C GLU A 182 2.89 -6.30 -13.17
N GLY A 183 3.46 -6.91 -12.13
CA GLY A 183 2.74 -7.51 -11.02
C GLY A 183 2.31 -6.53 -9.93
N ILE A 184 2.61 -5.24 -10.07
CA ILE A 184 2.25 -4.19 -9.10
C ILE A 184 1.23 -3.22 -9.69
N PHE A 185 1.58 -2.55 -10.82
CA PHE A 185 0.75 -1.49 -11.38
C PHE A 185 -0.46 -2.00 -12.13
N ASP A 186 -1.60 -1.31 -11.95
CA ASP A 186 -2.90 -1.63 -12.53
C ASP A 186 -3.43 -3.00 -12.13
N THR A 187 -2.94 -3.57 -11.06
CA THR A 187 -3.42 -4.84 -10.52
C THR A 187 -4.63 -4.64 -9.60
N ARG A 188 -5.31 -5.72 -9.30
CA ARG A 188 -6.42 -5.80 -8.35
C ARG A 188 -6.23 -7.03 -7.47
N PRO A 189 -6.77 -7.06 -6.26
CA PRO A 189 -6.76 -8.27 -5.45
C PRO A 189 -7.34 -9.46 -6.19
N TRP A 190 -6.80 -10.63 -5.92
CA TRP A 190 -7.42 -11.89 -6.32
C TRP A 190 -8.45 -12.30 -5.25
N CYS A 191 -9.11 -13.45 -5.42
CA CYS A 191 -10.10 -13.96 -4.46
C CYS A 191 -9.52 -14.30 -3.06
N ILE A 192 -8.21 -14.49 -2.98
CA ILE A 192 -7.42 -14.51 -1.73
C ILE A 192 -6.20 -13.63 -1.92
N TYR A 193 -5.79 -12.92 -0.88
CA TYR A 193 -4.63 -12.02 -0.96
C TYR A 193 -3.28 -12.75 -0.88
N GLY A 194 -3.29 -13.96 -0.31
CA GLY A 194 -2.05 -14.73 -0.14
C GLY A 194 -2.26 -16.09 0.45
N GLU A 195 -1.16 -16.84 0.58
CA GLU A 195 -1.04 -18.09 1.32
C GLU A 195 0.35 -18.17 1.96
N GLY A 196 0.50 -19.06 2.92
CA GLY A 196 1.74 -19.29 3.64
C GLY A 196 1.66 -18.86 5.11
N PRO A 197 2.72 -19.12 5.90
CA PRO A 197 2.71 -18.91 7.35
C PRO A 197 2.33 -17.50 7.77
N SER A 198 2.76 -16.48 7.03
CA SER A 198 2.48 -15.09 7.34
C SER A 198 1.00 -14.69 7.22
N THR A 199 0.17 -15.48 6.53
CA THR A 199 -1.28 -15.23 6.48
C THR A 199 -1.99 -15.72 7.72
N GLU A 200 -1.43 -16.72 8.41
CA GLU A 200 -1.98 -17.32 9.63
C GLU A 200 -1.57 -16.53 10.89
N THR A 201 -0.43 -15.84 10.81
CA THR A 201 0.17 -15.13 11.95
C THR A 201 0.14 -13.61 11.78
N ALA A 202 -0.65 -13.09 10.84
CA ALA A 202 -0.77 -11.66 10.58
C ALA A 202 -1.26 -10.91 11.83
N ILE A 203 -0.48 -9.94 12.29
CA ILE A 203 -0.83 -9.11 13.45
C ILE A 203 -1.85 -8.06 12.99
N PRO A 204 -3.04 -8.01 13.58
CA PRO A 204 -4.03 -6.98 13.24
C PRO A 204 -3.52 -5.58 13.58
N LEU A 205 -4.12 -4.58 12.95
CA LEU A 205 -3.92 -3.19 13.35
C LEU A 205 -4.42 -3.02 14.79
N ASP A 206 -3.62 -2.40 15.66
CA ASP A 206 -4.13 -1.86 16.90
C ASP A 206 -4.76 -0.48 16.61
N GLY A 207 -5.60 0.03 17.52
CA GLY A 207 -6.52 1.16 17.27
C GLY A 207 -5.99 2.37 16.50
N ALA A 208 -4.66 2.62 16.48
CA ALA A 208 -4.01 3.68 15.72
C ALA A 208 -3.38 3.22 14.39
N GLY A 209 -3.27 1.91 14.15
CA GLY A 209 -2.75 1.35 12.92
C GLY A 209 -1.32 0.82 12.95
N PHE A 210 -0.54 1.12 13.95
CA PHE A 210 0.91 0.84 14.01
C PHE A 210 1.27 -0.63 14.23
N ASN A 211 1.23 -1.46 13.19
CA ASN A 211 1.75 -2.85 13.25
C ASN A 211 2.98 -3.08 12.36
N GLU A 212 3.55 -2.04 11.76
CA GLU A 212 4.76 -2.12 10.94
C GLU A 212 5.93 -2.71 11.75
N GLY A 213 6.62 -3.67 11.15
CA GLY A 213 7.77 -4.34 11.77
C GLY A 213 7.43 -5.36 12.87
N LYS A 214 6.15 -5.55 13.19
CA LYS A 214 5.74 -6.52 14.24
C LYS A 214 5.55 -7.95 13.72
N ASN A 215 5.34 -8.12 12.41
CA ASN A 215 5.17 -9.43 11.79
C ASN A 215 6.51 -10.18 11.67
N ALA A 216 6.46 -11.50 11.69
CA ALA A 216 7.62 -12.34 11.43
C ALA A 216 8.16 -12.13 10.00
N PRO A 217 9.47 -12.31 9.78
CA PRO A 217 10.07 -12.24 8.45
C PRO A 217 9.42 -13.23 7.48
N TYR A 218 9.23 -12.82 6.24
CA TYR A 218 8.69 -13.70 5.20
C TYR A 218 9.65 -14.82 4.83
N THR A 219 9.07 -15.92 4.37
CA THR A 219 9.76 -17.12 3.86
C THR A 219 9.44 -17.35 2.38
N SER A 220 10.06 -18.32 1.76
CA SER A 220 9.73 -18.74 0.39
C SER A 220 8.36 -19.46 0.27
N ALA A 221 7.74 -19.81 1.40
CA ALA A 221 6.38 -20.36 1.45
C ALA A 221 5.31 -19.25 1.51
N ASP A 222 5.71 -18.01 1.76
CA ASP A 222 4.79 -16.87 1.80
C ASP A 222 4.60 -16.32 0.39
N ILE A 223 3.35 -16.32 -0.04
CA ILE A 223 2.95 -15.90 -1.38
C ILE A 223 1.86 -14.84 -1.27
N ARG A 224 1.93 -13.82 -2.11
CA ARG A 224 0.87 -12.80 -2.27
C ARG A 224 0.35 -12.81 -3.69
N PHE A 225 -0.95 -12.58 -3.84
CA PHE A 225 -1.63 -12.67 -5.13
C PHE A 225 -2.27 -11.35 -5.54
N VAL A 226 -2.08 -11.02 -6.81
CA VAL A 226 -2.84 -9.96 -7.49
C VAL A 226 -3.20 -10.42 -8.91
N LYS A 227 -4.19 -9.79 -9.52
CA LYS A 227 -4.61 -10.09 -10.90
C LYS A 227 -4.61 -8.85 -11.77
N LYS A 228 -4.39 -9.06 -13.09
CA LYS A 228 -4.55 -8.03 -14.13
C LYS A 228 -5.12 -8.67 -15.37
N GLY A 229 -6.39 -8.37 -15.71
CA GLY A 229 -7.10 -9.05 -16.76
C GLY A 229 -7.15 -10.58 -16.52
N LYS A 230 -6.65 -11.36 -17.47
CA LYS A 230 -6.59 -12.83 -17.40
C LYS A 230 -5.37 -13.38 -16.65
N TYR A 231 -4.47 -12.52 -16.23
CA TYR A 231 -3.21 -12.93 -15.57
C TYR A 231 -3.36 -12.89 -14.05
N LEU A 232 -2.87 -13.94 -13.41
CA LEU A 232 -2.63 -14.01 -11.99
C LEU A 232 -1.12 -13.81 -11.76
N TYR A 233 -0.77 -12.93 -10.84
CA TYR A 233 0.60 -12.74 -10.40
C TYR A 233 0.74 -13.30 -9.00
N ALA A 234 1.68 -14.25 -8.84
CA ALA A 234 2.06 -14.80 -7.56
C ALA A 234 3.43 -14.23 -7.17
N HIS A 235 3.44 -13.38 -6.16
CA HIS A 235 4.64 -12.82 -5.57
C HIS A 235 5.15 -13.78 -4.50
N ILE A 236 6.27 -14.42 -4.75
CA ILE A 236 6.97 -15.28 -3.79
C ILE A 236 7.88 -14.38 -2.98
N MET A 237 7.62 -14.27 -1.69
CA MET A 237 8.23 -13.24 -0.84
C MET A 237 9.73 -13.46 -0.65
N LYS A 238 10.23 -14.68 -0.79
CA LYS A 238 11.65 -15.00 -0.72
C LYS A 238 12.04 -16.11 -1.71
N TRP A 239 13.25 -16.07 -2.22
CA TRP A 239 13.73 -17.11 -3.13
C TRP A 239 13.84 -18.47 -2.42
N PRO A 240 13.24 -19.55 -2.98
CA PRO A 240 13.44 -20.89 -2.46
C PRO A 240 14.85 -21.39 -2.80
N SER A 241 15.54 -21.98 -1.81
CA SER A 241 16.91 -22.48 -1.97
C SER A 241 17.01 -23.62 -2.98
N ASP A 242 15.96 -24.46 -3.07
CA ASP A 242 15.85 -25.58 -3.99
C ASP A 242 15.22 -25.21 -5.35
N ARG A 243 14.90 -23.94 -5.55
CA ARG A 243 14.23 -23.39 -6.74
C ARG A 243 12.88 -24.04 -7.06
N LYS A 244 12.20 -24.59 -6.07
CA LYS A 244 10.88 -25.18 -6.21
C LYS A 244 9.84 -24.39 -5.46
N ILE A 245 8.70 -24.20 -6.09
CA ILE A 245 7.55 -23.48 -5.51
C ILE A 245 6.33 -24.39 -5.56
N GLN A 246 5.56 -24.39 -4.50
CA GLN A 246 4.26 -25.01 -4.45
C GLN A 246 3.21 -23.96 -4.10
N ILE A 247 2.25 -23.73 -5.00
CA ILE A 247 1.09 -22.85 -4.76
C ILE A 247 -0.11 -23.72 -4.48
N LYS A 248 -0.49 -23.83 -3.20
CA LYS A 248 -1.56 -24.73 -2.73
C LYS A 248 -2.93 -24.29 -3.25
N SER A 249 -3.21 -22.99 -3.26
CA SER A 249 -4.47 -22.42 -3.75
C SER A 249 -4.73 -22.69 -5.24
N LEU A 250 -3.72 -23.09 -6.00
CA LEU A 250 -3.84 -23.47 -7.42
C LEU A 250 -3.88 -25.00 -7.63
N ALA A 251 -4.20 -25.79 -6.62
CA ALA A 251 -4.37 -27.25 -6.75
C ALA A 251 -5.47 -27.64 -7.75
N THR A 252 -5.39 -28.85 -8.28
CA THR A 252 -6.52 -29.42 -9.04
C THR A 252 -7.75 -29.53 -8.13
N GLY A 253 -8.90 -29.00 -8.58
CA GLY A 253 -10.13 -28.97 -7.78
C GLY A 253 -10.18 -27.83 -6.77
N SER A 254 -9.22 -26.92 -6.74
CA SER A 254 -9.26 -25.73 -5.90
C SER A 254 -10.46 -24.85 -6.22
N PRO A 255 -11.18 -24.34 -5.20
CA PRO A 255 -12.31 -23.41 -5.41
C PRO A 255 -11.83 -22.05 -6.00
N TYR A 256 -10.56 -21.72 -5.83
CA TYR A 256 -9.99 -20.44 -6.27
C TYR A 256 -9.59 -20.42 -7.76
N CYS A 257 -9.32 -21.58 -8.36
CA CYS A 257 -8.86 -21.69 -9.76
C CYS A 257 -9.52 -22.85 -10.45
N LYS A 258 -10.64 -22.57 -11.14
CA LYS A 258 -11.46 -23.61 -11.81
C LYS A 258 -10.95 -24.00 -13.21
N GLY A 259 -10.25 -23.10 -13.90
CA GLY A 259 -9.72 -23.31 -15.25
C GLY A 259 -8.42 -24.11 -15.29
N GLU A 260 -7.90 -24.35 -16.49
CA GLU A 260 -6.58 -24.95 -16.71
C GLU A 260 -5.50 -23.87 -16.73
N ILE A 261 -4.35 -24.19 -16.14
CA ILE A 261 -3.18 -23.31 -16.19
C ILE A 261 -2.42 -23.63 -17.49
N GLU A 262 -2.34 -22.64 -18.37
CA GLU A 262 -1.68 -22.77 -19.67
C GLU A 262 -0.18 -22.47 -19.60
N LYS A 263 0.20 -21.48 -18.78
CA LYS A 263 1.54 -20.95 -18.78
C LYS A 263 1.93 -20.40 -17.43
N VAL A 264 3.17 -20.63 -17.06
CA VAL A 264 3.82 -20.00 -15.90
C VAL A 264 5.13 -19.38 -16.37
N GLU A 265 5.31 -18.12 -16.07
CA GLU A 265 6.52 -17.35 -16.40
C GLU A 265 7.08 -16.68 -15.16
N LEU A 266 8.39 -16.78 -14.99
CA LEU A 266 9.14 -15.95 -14.07
C LEU A 266 9.38 -14.59 -14.73
N LEU A 267 8.91 -13.49 -14.15
CA LEU A 267 9.19 -12.16 -14.70
C LEU A 267 10.73 -11.93 -14.75
N GLY A 268 11.22 -11.45 -15.89
CA GLY A 268 12.65 -11.33 -16.17
C GLY A 268 13.41 -12.65 -16.36
N GLY A 269 12.79 -13.82 -16.09
CA GLY A 269 13.43 -15.14 -16.17
C GLY A 269 12.90 -16.06 -17.28
N GLY A 270 11.70 -15.75 -17.81
CA GLY A 270 11.06 -16.53 -18.88
C GLY A 270 10.24 -17.73 -18.38
N LYS A 271 9.96 -18.68 -19.26
CA LYS A 271 9.07 -19.80 -18.96
C LYS A 271 9.61 -20.69 -17.82
N ALA A 272 8.73 -21.03 -16.88
CA ALA A 272 8.98 -22.01 -15.83
C ALA A 272 8.28 -23.33 -16.15
N LYS A 273 8.89 -24.46 -15.76
CA LYS A 273 8.25 -25.78 -15.84
C LYS A 273 7.29 -25.91 -14.68
N PHE A 274 6.12 -26.46 -14.94
CA PHE A 274 5.14 -26.67 -13.89
C PHE A 274 4.32 -27.94 -14.06
N ARG A 275 3.73 -28.41 -12.97
CA ARG A 275 2.77 -29.50 -12.92
C ARG A 275 1.68 -29.21 -11.89
N ARG A 276 0.43 -29.31 -12.30
CA ARG A 276 -0.71 -29.14 -11.39
C ARG A 276 -1.12 -30.49 -10.80
N THR A 277 -1.31 -30.52 -9.50
CA THR A 277 -1.67 -31.71 -8.74
C THR A 277 -2.78 -31.40 -7.73
N SER A 278 -3.34 -32.41 -7.06
CA SER A 278 -4.27 -32.22 -5.94
C SER A 278 -3.64 -31.53 -4.71
N LYS A 279 -2.30 -31.43 -4.66
CA LYS A 279 -1.59 -30.77 -3.55
C LYS A 279 -1.19 -29.32 -3.88
N GLY A 280 -1.32 -28.89 -5.14
CA GLY A 280 -0.98 -27.54 -5.58
C GLY A 280 -0.39 -27.51 -7.00
N LEU A 281 -0.08 -26.30 -7.44
CA LEU A 281 0.74 -26.05 -8.62
C LEU A 281 2.21 -26.12 -8.20
N LEU A 282 2.91 -27.12 -8.71
CA LEU A 282 4.34 -27.32 -8.48
C LEU A 282 5.11 -26.69 -9.62
N ILE A 283 6.10 -25.85 -9.30
CA ILE A 283 6.84 -25.04 -10.27
C ILE A 283 8.33 -25.24 -10.02
N ASP A 284 9.07 -25.55 -11.10
CA ASP A 284 10.52 -25.58 -11.13
C ASP A 284 11.04 -24.30 -11.78
N LEU A 285 11.71 -23.45 -11.02
CA LEU A 285 12.30 -22.21 -11.52
C LEU A 285 13.51 -22.47 -12.43
N PRO A 286 13.74 -21.61 -13.44
CA PRO A 286 14.95 -21.71 -14.27
C PRO A 286 16.22 -21.66 -13.43
N LYS A 287 17.17 -22.57 -13.67
CA LYS A 287 18.37 -22.78 -12.82
C LYS A 287 19.30 -21.57 -12.82
N ASP A 288 19.48 -20.94 -13.96
CA ASP A 288 20.51 -19.92 -14.17
C ASP A 288 19.97 -18.49 -14.21
N LYS A 289 18.75 -18.28 -13.67
CA LYS A 289 18.09 -16.97 -13.73
C LYS A 289 17.58 -16.54 -12.36
N THR A 290 18.16 -15.47 -11.86
CA THR A 290 17.72 -14.75 -10.68
C THR A 290 17.60 -13.27 -11.06
N PRO A 291 16.47 -12.87 -11.68
CA PRO A 291 16.31 -11.52 -12.22
C PRO A 291 16.50 -10.42 -11.18
N ASN A 292 16.07 -10.69 -9.96
CA ASN A 292 16.32 -9.84 -8.80
C ASN A 292 16.37 -10.72 -7.53
N PRO A 293 17.31 -10.49 -6.59
CA PRO A 293 17.52 -11.39 -5.44
C PRO A 293 16.48 -11.22 -4.31
N ILE A 294 15.77 -10.10 -4.22
CA ILE A 294 14.88 -9.79 -3.10
C ILE A 294 13.67 -10.72 -3.07
N SER A 295 12.92 -10.76 -4.15
CA SER A 295 11.75 -11.61 -4.31
C SER A 295 11.50 -11.89 -5.79
N LEU A 296 10.56 -12.77 -6.10
CA LEU A 296 10.26 -13.11 -7.48
C LEU A 296 8.75 -13.07 -7.76
N VAL A 297 8.39 -12.82 -9.00
CA VAL A 297 6.99 -12.76 -9.44
C VAL A 297 6.77 -13.78 -10.55
N LEU A 298 5.78 -14.63 -10.35
CA LEU A 298 5.30 -15.56 -11.36
C LEU A 298 4.04 -15.00 -12.02
N LYS A 299 4.08 -14.87 -13.34
CA LYS A 299 2.92 -14.58 -14.17
C LYS A 299 2.27 -15.88 -14.62
N ILE A 300 1.03 -16.08 -14.22
CA ILE A 300 0.26 -17.31 -14.47
C ILE A 300 -0.88 -16.99 -15.39
N THR A 301 -0.95 -17.70 -16.52
CA THR A 301 -2.06 -17.60 -17.49
C THR A 301 -3.01 -18.75 -17.24
N ASN A 302 -4.28 -18.41 -17.02
CA ASN A 302 -5.37 -19.36 -16.84
C ASN A 302 -6.31 -19.30 -18.06
N ARG A 303 -6.84 -20.46 -18.45
CA ARG A 303 -7.79 -20.60 -19.57
C ARG A 303 -9.21 -20.65 -19.07
#